data_4815966480e92ed074ef81b3cea174eb
#
_entry.id   4815966480e92ed074ef81b3cea174eb
#
_cell.length_a   1.000
_cell.length_b   1.000
_cell.length_c   1.000
_cell.angle_alpha   90.00
_cell.angle_beta   90.00
_cell.angle_gamma   90.00
#
_symmetry.space_group_name_H-M   'P 1'
#
loop_
_entity.id
_entity.type
_entity.pdbx_description
1 polymer ?
#
loop_
_entity_poly.entity_id
_entity_poly.type
_entity_poly.pdbx_seq_one_letter_code
_entity_poly.pdbx_strand_id
1 'polypeptide(L)'
;MNFRELEAGEIECRIGQISKSGNGLSLLLYKNARTDADILDETVGPENWQCEFYECKGTLFCKVGILCERPALNGMTGLKEWVWKDDAGAPSNMEAQKGEASDAFKRACYKWGIGRALYSSPRIWVNQNGCKIKQNNNGKYICYDTFSVAKIKYHEGEIVGLAIRNDDTCRIVYTYVKPGFGKEDDGGDK
;
A
#
# COMPACT_ATOMS: atom_id res chain seq x y z
N MET A 1 1.27 5.13 19.65
CA MET A 1 0.52 4.16 18.80
C MET A 1 1.39 3.84 17.60
N ASN A 2 1.60 2.56 17.31
CA ASN A 2 2.44 2.09 16.21
C ASN A 2 1.67 1.01 15.45
N PHE A 3 1.42 1.22 14.17
CA PHE A 3 0.77 0.25 13.30
C PHE A 3 1.83 -0.66 12.68
N ARG A 4 1.51 -1.94 12.50
CA ARG A 4 2.41 -2.87 11.81
C ARG A 4 2.59 -2.52 10.34
N GLU A 5 3.69 -2.95 9.77
CA GLU A 5 3.90 -2.89 8.33
C GLU A 5 3.02 -3.91 7.59
N LEU A 6 2.81 -3.69 6.30
CA LEU A 6 2.04 -4.58 5.44
C LEU A 6 2.80 -5.87 5.15
N GLU A 7 2.10 -7.00 5.19
CA GLU A 7 2.62 -8.26 4.72
C GLU A 7 2.61 -8.36 3.18
N ALA A 8 3.43 -9.23 2.62
CA ALA A 8 3.52 -9.39 1.16
C ALA A 8 2.16 -9.69 0.49
N GLY A 9 1.33 -10.52 1.14
CA GLY A 9 -0.01 -10.88 0.65
C GLY A 9 -1.05 -9.76 0.71
N GLU A 10 -0.78 -8.68 1.44
CA GLU A 10 -1.66 -7.51 1.59
C GLU A 10 -1.37 -6.42 0.55
N ILE A 11 -0.32 -6.62 -0.25
CA ILE A 11 0.15 -5.65 -1.24
C ILE A 11 -0.21 -6.13 -2.65
N GLU A 12 -1.02 -5.35 -3.33
CA GLU A 12 -1.39 -5.56 -4.72
C GLU A 12 -0.36 -4.93 -5.65
N CYS A 13 0.07 -5.66 -6.68
CA CYS A 13 0.88 -5.14 -7.78
C CYS A 13 0.00 -4.81 -8.97
N ARG A 14 -0.01 -3.57 -9.41
CA ARG A 14 -0.79 -3.13 -10.58
C ARG A 14 0.14 -2.61 -11.66
N ILE A 15 -0.18 -2.92 -12.93
CA ILE A 15 0.52 -2.34 -14.07
C ILE A 15 0.20 -0.85 -14.10
N GLY A 16 1.22 -0.03 -13.89
CA GLY A 16 1.11 1.42 -13.97
C GLY A 16 1.18 1.90 -15.42
N GLN A 17 2.27 1.59 -16.09
CA GLN A 17 2.51 2.05 -17.44
C GLN A 17 3.33 1.03 -18.25
N ILE A 18 2.92 0.77 -19.49
CA ILE A 18 3.70 -0.01 -20.45
C ILE A 18 4.49 0.97 -21.33
N SER A 19 5.75 0.65 -21.61
CA SER A 19 6.59 1.53 -22.44
C SER A 19 6.04 1.65 -23.86
N LYS A 20 6.30 2.80 -24.49
CA LYS A 20 5.89 3.06 -25.88
C LYS A 20 6.53 2.10 -26.89
N SER A 21 7.66 1.51 -26.57
CA SER A 21 8.39 0.53 -27.40
C SER A 21 8.05 -0.92 -27.06
N GLY A 22 7.20 -1.18 -26.05
CA GLY A 22 6.85 -2.53 -25.63
C GLY A 22 7.99 -3.29 -24.92
N ASN A 23 9.09 -2.62 -24.55
CA ASN A 23 10.27 -3.27 -23.97
C ASN A 23 10.18 -3.53 -22.46
N GLY A 24 9.09 -3.12 -21.82
CA GLY A 24 8.86 -3.34 -20.40
C GLY A 24 7.66 -2.54 -19.87
N LEU A 25 7.38 -2.73 -18.59
CA LEU A 25 6.31 -2.04 -17.88
C LEU A 25 6.74 -1.64 -16.46
N SER A 26 6.07 -0.63 -15.91
CA SER A 26 6.19 -0.28 -14.50
C SER A 26 5.09 -0.93 -13.70
N LEU A 27 5.41 -1.34 -12.47
CA LEU A 27 4.43 -1.77 -11.48
C LEU A 27 4.31 -0.72 -10.38
N LEU A 28 3.11 -0.62 -9.85
CA LEU A 28 2.77 0.20 -8.70
C LEU A 28 2.25 -0.72 -7.59
N LEU A 29 2.66 -0.43 -6.36
CA LEU A 29 2.19 -1.15 -5.17
C LEU A 29 0.99 -0.43 -4.57
N TYR A 30 -0.03 -1.20 -4.25
CA TYR A 30 -1.27 -0.72 -3.63
C TYR A 30 -1.65 -1.61 -2.45
N LYS A 31 -2.46 -1.08 -1.57
CA LYS A 31 -3.19 -1.84 -0.54
C LYS A 31 -4.69 -1.67 -0.75
N ASN A 32 -5.49 -2.61 -0.30
CA ASN A 32 -6.93 -2.45 -0.31
C ASN A 32 -7.43 -1.83 1.02
N ALA A 33 -8.67 -1.31 1.02
CA ALA A 33 -9.25 -0.67 2.19
C ALA A 33 -9.55 -1.66 3.34
N ARG A 34 -9.70 -2.95 3.04
CA ARG A 34 -9.93 -3.98 4.06
C ARG A 34 -8.69 -4.19 4.91
N THR A 35 -7.52 -4.25 4.28
CA THR A 35 -6.24 -4.30 5.00
C THR A 35 -6.08 -3.15 5.99
N ASP A 36 -6.52 -1.94 5.62
CA ASP A 36 -6.49 -0.81 6.56
C ASP A 36 -7.41 -1.01 7.76
N ALA A 37 -8.62 -1.53 7.52
CA ALA A 37 -9.57 -1.83 8.59
C ALA A 37 -9.05 -2.95 9.51
N ASP A 38 -8.51 -4.02 8.92
CA ASP A 38 -7.93 -5.14 9.69
C ASP A 38 -6.79 -4.65 10.59
N ILE A 39 -5.89 -3.79 10.09
CA ILE A 39 -4.79 -3.20 10.88
C ILE A 39 -5.32 -2.27 11.99
N LEU A 40 -6.39 -1.52 11.74
CA LEU A 40 -7.04 -0.71 12.78
C LEU A 40 -7.65 -1.60 13.85
N ASP A 41 -8.38 -2.65 13.48
CA ASP A 41 -8.98 -3.61 14.40
C ASP A 41 -7.91 -4.31 15.27
N GLU A 42 -6.82 -4.75 14.65
CA GLU A 42 -5.69 -5.39 15.34
C GLU A 42 -4.98 -4.44 16.32
N THR A 43 -4.84 -3.16 15.95
CA THR A 43 -4.00 -2.22 16.72
C THR A 43 -4.75 -1.54 17.85
N VAL A 44 -6.00 -1.16 17.61
CA VAL A 44 -6.76 -0.35 18.55
C VAL A 44 -8.05 -1.02 19.05
N GLY A 45 -8.49 -2.10 18.39
CA GLY A 45 -9.79 -2.74 18.59
C GLY A 45 -10.90 -2.09 17.75
N PRO A 46 -11.85 -2.89 17.25
CA PRO A 46 -12.90 -2.41 16.34
C PRO A 46 -13.83 -1.35 16.99
N GLU A 47 -13.93 -1.33 18.31
CA GLU A 47 -14.73 -0.36 19.08
C GLU A 47 -14.02 0.98 19.31
N ASN A 48 -12.71 1.06 19.04
CA ASN A 48 -11.88 2.23 19.34
C ASN A 48 -11.48 3.02 18.08
N TRP A 49 -12.05 2.69 16.93
CA TRP A 49 -11.94 3.50 15.72
C TRP A 49 -13.28 3.62 15.00
N GLN A 50 -13.42 4.65 14.20
CA GLN A 50 -14.59 4.88 13.35
C GLN A 50 -14.22 5.73 12.15
N CYS A 51 -15.04 5.68 11.09
CA CYS A 51 -14.86 6.55 9.93
C CYS A 51 -16.18 7.24 9.56
N GLU A 52 -16.06 8.44 9.03
CA GLU A 52 -17.17 9.22 8.51
C GLU A 52 -16.79 9.78 7.14
N PHE A 53 -17.78 9.82 6.24
CA PHE A 53 -17.62 10.41 4.93
C PHE A 53 -18.38 11.73 4.86
N TYR A 54 -17.80 12.71 4.20
CA TYR A 54 -18.44 14.00 3.95
C TYR A 54 -17.97 14.59 2.62
N GLU A 55 -18.80 15.44 2.04
CA GLU A 55 -18.47 16.13 0.79
C GLU A 55 -18.00 17.54 1.07
N CYS A 56 -16.94 17.97 0.40
CA CYS A 56 -16.47 19.33 0.41
C CYS A 56 -16.08 19.76 -1.01
N LYS A 57 -16.74 20.79 -1.53
CA LYS A 57 -16.50 21.34 -2.89
C LYS A 57 -16.57 20.29 -4.00
N GLY A 58 -17.52 19.37 -3.93
CA GLY A 58 -17.70 18.31 -4.92
C GLY A 58 -16.67 17.18 -4.83
N THR A 59 -15.92 17.09 -3.74
CA THR A 59 -14.95 16.02 -3.49
C THR A 59 -15.32 15.28 -2.23
N LEU A 60 -15.31 13.95 -2.29
CA LEU A 60 -15.57 13.08 -1.15
C LEU A 60 -14.34 12.98 -0.25
N PHE A 61 -14.53 13.27 1.02
CA PHE A 61 -13.55 13.08 2.09
C PHE A 61 -13.95 11.91 2.98
N CYS A 62 -12.96 11.22 3.52
CA CYS A 62 -13.12 10.31 4.65
C CYS A 62 -12.29 10.83 5.82
N LYS A 63 -12.88 10.91 7.00
CA LYS A 63 -12.14 11.09 8.24
C LYS A 63 -12.16 9.79 9.04
N VAL A 64 -11.00 9.40 9.55
CA VAL A 64 -10.80 8.24 10.43
C VAL A 64 -10.45 8.76 11.81
N GLY A 65 -11.29 8.41 12.79
CA GLY A 65 -11.13 8.74 14.20
C GLY A 65 -10.59 7.55 14.97
N ILE A 66 -9.66 7.79 15.88
CA ILE A 66 -9.17 6.80 16.84
C ILE A 66 -9.29 7.35 18.24
N LEU A 67 -9.79 6.54 19.17
CA LEU A 67 -9.90 6.88 20.56
C LEU A 67 -8.51 6.81 21.22
N CYS A 68 -7.93 7.97 21.47
CA CYS A 68 -6.58 8.11 22.02
C CYS A 68 -6.61 8.50 23.48
N GLU A 69 -5.72 7.91 24.26
CA GLU A 69 -5.50 8.29 25.65
C GLU A 69 -4.50 9.45 25.71
N ARG A 70 -4.89 10.56 26.33
CA ARG A 70 -3.96 11.66 26.65
C ARG A 70 -3.33 11.45 28.01
N PRO A 71 -2.01 11.70 28.14
CA PRO A 71 -1.36 11.67 29.43
C PRO A 71 -2.08 12.62 30.41
N ALA A 72 -2.35 12.11 31.61
CA ALA A 72 -2.93 12.94 32.67
C ALA A 72 -1.93 13.99 33.13
N LEU A 73 -2.40 15.23 33.27
CA LEU A 73 -1.69 16.24 34.02
C LEU A 73 -1.96 15.98 35.54
N ASN A 74 -0.90 15.92 36.34
CA ASN A 74 -0.99 15.85 37.82
C ASN A 74 -1.56 14.54 38.40
N GLY A 75 -1.24 13.36 37.84
CA GLY A 75 -1.60 12.08 38.46
C GLY A 75 -3.09 11.69 38.39
N MET A 76 -3.89 12.40 37.61
CA MET A 76 -5.26 12.01 37.27
C MET A 76 -5.25 10.93 36.18
N THR A 77 -6.32 10.14 36.09
CA THR A 77 -6.53 9.16 35.01
C THR A 77 -6.55 9.89 33.66
N GLY A 78 -5.84 9.36 32.67
CA GLY A 78 -5.82 9.93 31.32
C GLY A 78 -7.21 10.07 30.73
N LEU A 79 -7.48 11.18 30.08
CA LEU A 79 -8.73 11.39 29.35
C LEU A 79 -8.65 10.72 27.99
N LYS A 80 -9.68 9.96 27.63
CA LYS A 80 -9.83 9.43 26.27
C LYS A 80 -10.54 10.45 25.40
N GLU A 81 -9.98 10.73 24.24
CA GLU A 81 -10.60 11.63 23.25
C GLU A 81 -10.47 11.06 21.85
N TRP A 82 -11.42 11.38 20.97
CA TRP A 82 -11.36 11.06 19.57
C TRP A 82 -10.41 12.02 18.85
N VAL A 83 -9.37 11.46 18.25
CA VAL A 83 -8.47 12.19 17.34
C VAL A 83 -8.82 11.81 15.92
N TRP A 84 -8.96 12.80 15.04
CA TRP A 84 -9.41 12.62 13.68
C TRP A 84 -8.35 13.01 12.67
N LYS A 85 -8.24 12.24 11.60
CA LYS A 85 -7.44 12.57 10.42
C LYS A 85 -8.26 12.27 9.18
N ASP A 86 -8.26 13.19 8.22
CA ASP A 86 -9.07 13.11 7.02
C ASP A 86 -8.24 13.31 5.76
N ASP A 87 -8.74 12.78 4.64
CA ASP A 87 -8.20 13.02 3.31
C ASP A 87 -9.28 12.84 2.24
N ALA A 88 -9.01 13.42 1.06
CA ALA A 88 -9.88 13.37 -0.10
C ALA A 88 -9.65 12.10 -0.91
N GLY A 89 -10.72 11.53 -1.46
CA GLY A 89 -10.66 10.46 -2.45
C GLY A 89 -10.52 10.99 -3.87
N ALA A 90 -10.04 10.13 -4.75
CA ALA A 90 -10.08 10.35 -6.18
C ALA A 90 -11.02 9.32 -6.85
N PRO A 91 -11.91 9.74 -7.77
CA PRO A 91 -12.81 8.81 -8.44
C PRO A 91 -12.02 7.80 -9.28
N SER A 92 -12.45 6.53 -9.26
CA SER A 92 -11.86 5.49 -10.10
C SER A 92 -12.52 5.46 -11.49
N ASN A 93 -11.80 4.91 -12.48
CA ASN A 93 -12.31 4.83 -13.85
C ASN A 93 -13.43 3.79 -14.07
N MET A 94 -13.62 2.83 -13.15
CA MET A 94 -14.56 1.71 -13.33
C MET A 94 -15.79 1.79 -12.43
N GLU A 95 -15.63 2.16 -11.17
CA GLU A 95 -16.71 2.35 -10.20
C GLU A 95 -16.43 3.65 -9.43
N ALA A 96 -16.75 4.78 -10.04
CA ALA A 96 -16.31 6.11 -9.59
C ALA A 96 -16.58 6.36 -8.10
N GLN A 97 -17.82 6.19 -7.65
CA GLN A 97 -18.21 6.50 -6.26
C GLN A 97 -17.61 5.54 -5.23
N LYS A 98 -17.64 4.23 -5.49
CA LYS A 98 -17.06 3.21 -4.59
C LYS A 98 -15.54 3.31 -4.54
N GLY A 99 -14.93 3.58 -5.69
CA GLY A 99 -13.49 3.81 -5.80
C GLY A 99 -13.04 5.04 -5.03
N GLU A 100 -13.79 6.14 -5.13
CA GLU A 100 -13.52 7.39 -4.43
C GLU A 100 -13.63 7.23 -2.90
N ALA A 101 -14.68 6.58 -2.39
CA ALA A 101 -14.81 6.31 -0.97
C ALA A 101 -13.68 5.43 -0.42
N SER A 102 -13.34 4.35 -1.15
CA SER A 102 -12.24 3.47 -0.78
C SER A 102 -10.88 4.18 -0.82
N ASP A 103 -10.66 5.08 -1.77
CA ASP A 103 -9.43 5.87 -1.86
C ASP A 103 -9.34 6.89 -0.73
N ALA A 104 -10.43 7.63 -0.43
CA ALA A 104 -10.50 8.57 0.68
C ALA A 104 -10.16 7.88 2.02
N PHE A 105 -10.74 6.69 2.29
CA PHE A 105 -10.46 5.92 3.50
C PHE A 105 -8.98 5.51 3.58
N LYS A 106 -8.41 4.92 2.53
CA LYS A 106 -6.99 4.52 2.49
C LYS A 106 -6.05 5.70 2.73
N ARG A 107 -6.38 6.88 2.20
CA ARG A 107 -5.59 8.10 2.37
C ARG A 107 -5.70 8.67 3.78
N ALA A 108 -6.88 8.60 4.41
CA ALA A 108 -7.04 8.93 5.82
C ALA A 108 -6.21 7.98 6.72
N CYS A 109 -6.22 6.67 6.44
CA CYS A 109 -5.39 5.68 7.13
C CYS A 109 -3.88 5.91 6.94
N TYR A 110 -3.45 6.35 5.74
CA TYR A 110 -2.07 6.78 5.51
C TYR A 110 -1.63 7.91 6.47
N LYS A 111 -2.52 8.86 6.78
CA LYS A 111 -2.21 9.93 7.75
C LYS A 111 -2.02 9.40 9.18
N TRP A 112 -2.60 8.27 9.50
CA TRP A 112 -2.37 7.54 10.74
C TRP A 112 -1.05 6.75 10.75
N GLY A 113 -0.49 6.46 9.60
CA GLY A 113 0.77 5.72 9.44
C GLY A 113 0.63 4.40 8.70
N ILE A 114 -0.59 3.94 8.43
CA ILE A 114 -0.85 2.63 7.85
C ILE A 114 -0.42 2.60 6.37
N GLY A 115 0.51 1.72 6.05
CA GLY A 115 1.00 1.50 4.68
C GLY A 115 1.83 2.66 4.10
N ARG A 116 2.40 3.53 4.92
CA ARG A 116 3.24 4.65 4.47
C ARG A 116 4.44 4.21 3.65
N ALA A 117 5.03 3.07 3.98
CA ALA A 117 6.19 2.55 3.28
C ALA A 117 5.95 2.35 1.77
N LEU A 118 4.71 2.10 1.33
CA LEU A 118 4.41 1.95 -0.09
C LEU A 118 4.69 3.21 -0.92
N TYR A 119 4.60 4.40 -0.30
CA TYR A 119 4.90 5.67 -0.98
C TYR A 119 6.39 5.92 -1.18
N SER A 120 7.24 5.22 -0.43
CA SER A 120 8.69 5.22 -0.58
C SER A 120 9.21 4.01 -1.35
N SER A 121 8.32 3.26 -2.01
CA SER A 121 8.70 2.08 -2.77
C SER A 121 9.68 2.44 -3.90
N PRO A 122 10.66 1.57 -4.21
CA PRO A 122 11.53 1.77 -5.35
C PRO A 122 10.72 1.75 -6.65
N ARG A 123 11.24 2.40 -7.69
CA ARG A 123 10.64 2.30 -9.03
C ARG A 123 10.77 0.86 -9.52
N ILE A 124 9.64 0.18 -9.67
CA ILE A 124 9.59 -1.20 -10.15
C ILE A 124 9.45 -1.20 -11.65
N TRP A 125 10.44 -1.76 -12.33
CA TRP A 125 10.45 -1.94 -13.77
C TRP A 125 10.63 -3.41 -14.13
N VAL A 126 9.70 -3.97 -14.88
CA VAL A 126 9.77 -5.33 -15.41
C VAL A 126 10.04 -5.24 -16.91
N ASN A 127 11.15 -5.80 -17.37
CA ASN A 127 11.47 -5.84 -18.79
C ASN A 127 10.64 -6.90 -19.54
N GLN A 128 10.63 -6.83 -20.87
CA GLN A 128 9.86 -7.74 -21.73
C GLN A 128 10.17 -9.23 -21.54
N ASN A 129 11.32 -9.59 -20.99
CA ASN A 129 11.65 -11.00 -20.69
C ASN A 129 10.97 -11.51 -19.42
N GLY A 130 10.49 -10.60 -18.58
CA GLY A 130 9.77 -10.90 -17.34
C GLY A 130 8.25 -10.85 -17.46
N CYS A 131 7.71 -10.45 -18.62
CA CYS A 131 6.27 -10.33 -18.84
C CYS A 131 5.89 -10.47 -20.32
N LYS A 132 4.63 -10.84 -20.58
CA LYS A 132 4.10 -11.03 -21.94
C LYS A 132 3.44 -9.75 -22.43
N ILE A 133 4.24 -8.85 -23.02
CA ILE A 133 3.71 -7.65 -23.67
C ILE A 133 3.35 -7.99 -25.11
N LYS A 134 2.13 -7.63 -25.53
CA LYS A 134 1.61 -7.82 -26.89
C LYS A 134 1.07 -6.51 -27.43
N GLN A 135 1.10 -6.34 -28.74
CA GLN A 135 0.43 -5.22 -29.41
C GLN A 135 -0.99 -5.63 -29.78
N ASN A 136 -1.97 -4.81 -29.42
CA ASN A 136 -3.36 -5.03 -29.81
C ASN A 136 -3.62 -4.53 -31.25
N ASN A 137 -4.83 -4.76 -31.79
CA ASN A 137 -5.23 -4.39 -33.13
C ASN A 137 -5.13 -2.86 -33.38
N ASN A 138 -5.14 -2.04 -32.36
CA ASN A 138 -5.02 -0.58 -32.45
C ASN A 138 -3.55 -0.10 -32.28
N GLY A 139 -2.58 -1.01 -32.31
CA GLY A 139 -1.16 -0.67 -32.16
C GLY A 139 -0.72 -0.36 -30.73
N LYS A 140 -1.60 -0.46 -29.73
CA LYS A 140 -1.28 -0.20 -28.32
C LYS A 140 -0.70 -1.46 -27.67
N TYR A 141 0.38 -1.31 -26.90
CA TYR A 141 0.94 -2.39 -26.09
C TYR A 141 0.08 -2.67 -24.87
N ILE A 142 -0.17 -3.95 -24.60
CA ILE A 142 -0.97 -4.47 -23.49
C ILE A 142 -0.24 -5.64 -22.84
N CYS A 143 -0.48 -5.84 -21.55
CA CYS A 143 -0.01 -6.98 -20.77
C CYS A 143 -1.16 -7.42 -19.84
N TYR A 144 -1.43 -8.70 -19.82
CA TYR A 144 -2.45 -9.32 -18.95
C TYR A 144 -1.85 -10.15 -17.84
N ASP A 145 -0.51 -10.24 -17.78
CA ASP A 145 0.15 -10.97 -16.71
C ASP A 145 -0.21 -10.35 -15.36
N THR A 146 -0.32 -11.19 -14.36
CA THR A 146 -0.56 -10.81 -12.97
C THR A 146 0.74 -10.86 -12.17
N PHE A 147 0.87 -9.97 -11.19
CA PHE A 147 2.07 -9.83 -10.40
C PHE A 147 1.74 -9.76 -8.91
N SER A 148 2.59 -10.37 -8.08
CA SER A 148 2.47 -10.34 -6.63
C SER A 148 3.80 -10.02 -5.95
N VAL A 149 3.72 -9.51 -4.73
CA VAL A 149 4.90 -9.36 -3.87
C VAL A 149 5.27 -10.73 -3.31
N ALA A 150 6.43 -11.26 -3.71
CA ALA A 150 6.93 -12.54 -3.22
C ALA A 150 7.62 -12.40 -1.87
N LYS A 151 8.36 -11.30 -1.67
CA LYS A 151 9.04 -10.96 -0.41
C LYS A 151 9.12 -9.45 -0.25
N ILE A 152 8.99 -9.00 1.00
CA ILE A 152 9.22 -7.61 1.36
C ILE A 152 9.93 -7.54 2.71
N LYS A 153 10.84 -6.60 2.85
CA LYS A 153 11.54 -6.28 4.11
C LYS A 153 11.45 -4.80 4.37
N TYR A 154 11.22 -4.45 5.63
CA TYR A 154 11.14 -3.08 6.12
C TYR A 154 12.25 -2.79 7.11
N HIS A 155 12.65 -1.54 7.17
CA HIS A 155 13.51 -0.99 8.21
C HIS A 155 13.11 0.47 8.45
N GLU A 156 12.78 0.81 9.69
CA GLU A 156 12.36 2.17 10.09
C GLU A 156 11.25 2.78 9.20
N GLY A 157 10.24 1.96 8.82
CA GLY A 157 9.11 2.40 8.00
C GLY A 157 9.42 2.56 6.51
N GLU A 158 10.58 2.11 6.04
CA GLU A 158 10.97 2.12 4.63
C GLU A 158 11.13 0.70 4.07
N ILE A 159 10.83 0.52 2.79
CA ILE A 159 11.10 -0.74 2.08
C ILE A 159 12.60 -0.84 1.81
N VAL A 160 13.27 -1.81 2.42
CA VAL A 160 14.70 -2.09 2.24
C VAL A 160 14.98 -3.33 1.39
N GLY A 161 13.98 -4.18 1.22
CA GLY A 161 14.04 -5.35 0.33
C GLY A 161 12.70 -5.62 -0.31
N LEU A 162 12.68 -5.95 -1.60
CA LEU A 162 11.46 -6.26 -2.36
C LEU A 162 11.76 -7.28 -3.45
N ALA A 163 10.91 -8.31 -3.57
CA ALA A 163 10.91 -9.23 -4.69
C ALA A 163 9.50 -9.35 -5.26
N ILE A 164 9.36 -9.18 -6.58
CA ILE A 164 8.10 -9.30 -7.31
C ILE A 164 8.14 -10.56 -8.16
N ARG A 165 7.06 -11.32 -8.11
CA ARG A 165 6.83 -12.50 -8.92
C ARG A 165 5.81 -12.20 -10.02
N ASN A 166 6.04 -12.71 -11.20
CA ASN A 166 5.02 -12.87 -12.23
C ASN A 166 4.28 -14.19 -11.93
N ASP A 167 3.00 -14.12 -11.61
CA ASP A 167 2.21 -15.25 -11.15
C ASP A 167 1.87 -16.24 -12.29
N ASP A 168 1.79 -15.74 -13.53
CA ASP A 168 1.53 -16.57 -14.72
C ASP A 168 2.74 -17.46 -15.10
N THR A 169 3.94 -17.03 -14.75
CA THR A 169 5.17 -17.76 -15.04
C THR A 169 5.85 -18.33 -13.79
N CYS A 170 5.36 -18.00 -12.60
CA CYS A 170 5.94 -18.33 -11.29
C CYS A 170 7.41 -17.88 -11.12
N ARG A 171 7.87 -16.88 -11.87
CA ARG A 171 9.26 -16.39 -11.84
C ARG A 171 9.38 -15.05 -11.11
N ILE A 172 10.47 -14.87 -10.38
CA ILE A 172 10.85 -13.56 -9.86
C ILE A 172 11.31 -12.71 -11.04
N VAL A 173 10.67 -11.55 -11.21
CA VAL A 173 10.89 -10.64 -12.35
C VAL A 173 11.47 -9.30 -11.93
N TYR A 174 11.50 -9.04 -10.64
CA TYR A 174 12.11 -7.84 -10.06
C TYR A 174 12.62 -8.14 -8.66
N THR A 175 13.80 -7.63 -8.34
CA THR A 175 14.37 -7.63 -6.99
C THR A 175 14.97 -6.27 -6.67
N TYR A 176 14.84 -5.87 -5.43
CA TYR A 176 15.43 -4.65 -4.90
C TYR A 176 16.01 -4.92 -3.52
N VAL A 177 17.20 -4.40 -3.28
CA VAL A 177 17.82 -4.32 -1.96
C VAL A 177 18.38 -2.91 -1.82
N LYS A 178 17.97 -2.21 -0.78
CA LYS A 178 18.46 -0.85 -0.49
C LYS A 178 19.97 -0.90 -0.20
N PRO A 179 20.79 0.00 -0.76
CA PRO A 179 22.22 0.06 -0.44
C PRO A 179 22.46 0.13 1.07
N GLY A 180 23.34 -0.72 1.57
CA GLY A 180 23.63 -0.84 3.00
C GLY A 180 22.87 -1.96 3.73
N PHE A 181 21.85 -2.60 3.10
CA PHE A 181 21.03 -3.67 3.70
C PHE A 181 21.27 -5.06 3.05
N GLY A 182 22.22 -5.20 2.14
CA GLY A 182 22.45 -6.39 1.33
C GLY A 182 23.39 -7.46 1.92
N LYS A 183 23.72 -7.40 3.20
CA LYS A 183 24.51 -8.43 3.89
C LYS A 183 23.87 -8.76 5.22
N GLU A 184 22.86 -9.60 5.21
CA GLU A 184 22.62 -10.48 6.35
C GLU A 184 23.32 -11.79 6.04
N ASP A 185 24.29 -12.14 6.88
CA ASP A 185 24.92 -13.44 6.94
C ASP A 185 23.84 -14.53 6.98
N ASP A 186 23.93 -15.48 6.05
CA ASP A 186 23.41 -16.83 6.22
C ASP A 186 24.13 -17.39 7.47
N GLY A 187 23.55 -17.13 8.64
CA GLY A 187 23.95 -17.74 9.90
C GLY A 187 23.76 -19.25 9.75
N GLY A 188 24.81 -19.92 9.31
CA GLY A 188 24.85 -21.36 9.24
C GLY A 188 24.60 -21.94 10.62
N ASP A 189 23.49 -22.64 10.76
CA ASP A 189 23.32 -23.66 11.78
C ASP A 189 24.32 -24.78 11.47
N LYS A 190 25.27 -24.94 12.38
CA LYS A 190 26.07 -26.16 12.51
C LYS A 190 25.37 -27.12 13.46
#